data_b9983af7d07946223a9bf2c685ff2738
#
_entry.id   b9983af7d07946223a9bf2c685ff2738
#
_cell.length_a   1.000
_cell.length_b   1.000
_cell.length_c   1.000
_cell.angle_alpha   90.00
_cell.angle_beta   90.00
_cell.angle_gamma   90.00
#
_symmetry.space_group_name_H-M   'P 1'
#
loop_
_entity.id
_entity.type
_entity.pdbx_description
1 polymer ?
#
loop_
_entity_poly.entity_id
_entity_poly.type
_entity_poly.pdbx_seq_one_letter_code
_entity_poly.pdbx_strand_id
1 'polypeptide(L)'
;NKVENNFINLKYFNKDISQFYSQFDNYFDLILTNPPFFFENTVIKSSNLSIRDAKYITKKKLDLWFHSLFKYLSPLGKAYIINRYENLGYMRGFFSKMLCELTITPLLSFKGSKPKNVLISIKKNEKYVEKIENDFIIHTNSSEYSKDIKNWFK
;
A
#
# COMPACT_ATOMS: atom_id res chain seq x y z
N ASN A 1 -18.24 -13.31 -2.47
CA ASN A 1 -19.07 -12.35 -1.76
C ASN A 1 -19.73 -11.27 -2.64
N LYS A 2 -19.55 -11.32 -3.98
CA LYS A 2 -20.26 -10.44 -4.92
C LYS A 2 -21.78 -10.67 -4.86
N VAL A 3 -22.20 -11.93 -4.76
CA VAL A 3 -23.61 -12.33 -4.70
C VAL A 3 -24.25 -11.94 -3.37
N GLU A 4 -23.53 -12.14 -2.26
CA GLU A 4 -24.02 -11.82 -0.91
C GLU A 4 -24.24 -10.32 -0.67
N ASN A 5 -23.48 -9.47 -1.37
CA ASN A 5 -23.52 -8.02 -1.16
C ASN A 5 -24.18 -7.25 -2.32
N ASN A 6 -24.75 -7.92 -3.31
CA ASN A 6 -25.38 -7.32 -4.50
C ASN A 6 -24.50 -6.30 -5.26
N PHE A 7 -23.17 -6.47 -5.24
CA PHE A 7 -22.26 -5.61 -5.99
C PHE A 7 -22.28 -5.92 -7.48
N ILE A 8 -23.10 -5.23 -8.24
CA ILE A 8 -23.26 -5.43 -9.70
C ILE A 8 -22.06 -4.92 -10.53
N ASN A 9 -21.30 -3.95 -10.00
CA ASN A 9 -20.15 -3.34 -10.70
C ASN A 9 -18.78 -3.94 -10.31
N LEU A 10 -18.77 -5.02 -9.52
CA LEU A 10 -17.53 -5.65 -9.07
C LEU A 10 -17.04 -6.68 -10.10
N LYS A 11 -15.81 -6.50 -10.56
CA LYS A 11 -15.10 -7.47 -11.43
C LYS A 11 -13.92 -8.07 -10.68
N TYR A 12 -13.80 -9.39 -10.75
CA TYR A 12 -12.68 -10.14 -10.17
C TYR A 12 -11.74 -10.60 -11.27
N PHE A 13 -10.45 -10.38 -11.04
CA PHE A 13 -9.39 -10.89 -11.90
C PHE A 13 -8.43 -11.74 -11.07
N ASN A 14 -8.29 -13.02 -11.40
CA ASN A 14 -7.27 -13.88 -10.81
C ASN A 14 -5.95 -13.65 -11.54
N LYS A 15 -5.19 -12.64 -11.14
CA LYS A 15 -3.96 -12.18 -11.77
C LYS A 15 -2.86 -11.96 -10.74
N ASP A 16 -1.64 -12.32 -11.08
CA ASP A 16 -0.45 -11.98 -10.29
C ASP A 16 -0.07 -10.52 -10.61
N ILE A 17 -0.15 -9.62 -9.62
CA ILE A 17 0.15 -8.20 -9.79
C ILE A 17 1.62 -7.95 -10.23
N SER A 18 2.54 -8.88 -9.95
CA SER A 18 3.92 -8.77 -10.40
C SER A 18 4.13 -9.04 -11.89
N GLN A 19 3.08 -9.47 -12.59
CA GLN A 19 3.06 -9.61 -14.03
C GLN A 19 2.43 -8.38 -14.69
N PHE A 20 2.94 -8.01 -15.88
CA PHE A 20 2.40 -6.86 -16.62
C PHE A 20 1.24 -7.26 -17.51
N TYR A 21 0.12 -6.55 -17.37
CA TYR A 21 -1.08 -6.73 -18.18
C TYR A 21 -1.41 -5.41 -18.87
N SER A 22 -1.08 -5.27 -20.15
CA SER A 22 -1.20 -4.00 -20.91
C SER A 22 -2.63 -3.44 -20.95
N GLN A 23 -3.64 -4.29 -20.82
CA GLN A 23 -5.04 -3.86 -20.75
C GLN A 23 -5.37 -2.97 -19.55
N PHE A 24 -4.50 -2.92 -18.55
CA PHE A 24 -4.68 -2.07 -17.36
C PHE A 24 -3.76 -0.84 -17.36
N ASP A 25 -3.00 -0.61 -18.43
CA ASP A 25 -2.12 0.57 -18.51
C ASP A 25 -2.93 1.86 -18.44
N ASN A 26 -2.59 2.74 -17.48
CA ASN A 26 -3.29 4.00 -17.22
C ASN A 26 -4.81 3.85 -17.00
N TYR A 27 -5.25 2.73 -16.46
CA TYR A 27 -6.68 2.36 -16.39
C TYR A 27 -7.35 2.80 -15.08
N PHE A 28 -6.63 2.75 -13.95
CA PHE A 28 -7.25 2.95 -12.64
C PHE A 28 -7.01 4.36 -12.09
N ASP A 29 -8.10 5.03 -11.71
CA ASP A 29 -8.04 6.34 -11.03
C ASP A 29 -7.72 6.20 -9.55
N LEU A 30 -8.04 5.04 -8.94
CA LEU A 30 -7.73 4.72 -7.57
C LEU A 30 -7.20 3.30 -7.47
N ILE A 31 -6.03 3.16 -6.85
CA ILE A 31 -5.45 1.85 -6.52
C ILE A 31 -5.24 1.79 -5.01
N LEU A 32 -5.76 0.76 -4.36
CA LEU A 32 -5.49 0.46 -2.96
C LEU A 32 -4.75 -0.87 -2.89
N THR A 33 -3.61 -0.90 -2.20
CA THR A 33 -2.82 -2.12 -2.09
C THR A 33 -2.17 -2.29 -0.73
N ASN A 34 -2.12 -3.54 -0.30
CA ASN A 34 -1.47 -3.99 0.93
C ASN A 34 -0.53 -5.15 0.58
N PRO A 35 0.66 -4.85 0.00
CA PRO A 35 1.61 -5.89 -0.38
C PRO A 35 2.15 -6.64 0.85
N PRO A 36 2.68 -7.85 0.69
CA PRO A 36 3.33 -8.58 1.78
C PRO A 36 4.39 -7.74 2.49
N PHE A 37 4.43 -7.82 3.84
CA PHE A 37 5.21 -6.89 4.67
C PHE A 37 6.64 -7.31 4.92
N PHE A 38 6.96 -8.60 4.80
CA PHE A 38 8.25 -9.14 5.20
C PHE A 38 9.07 -9.61 4.00
N PHE A 39 10.36 -9.33 4.02
CA PHE A 39 11.27 -9.91 3.06
C PHE A 39 11.60 -11.37 3.44
N GLU A 40 11.70 -12.26 2.45
CA GLU A 40 11.81 -13.72 2.63
C GLU A 40 12.98 -14.17 3.55
N ASN A 41 14.01 -13.36 3.72
CA ASN A 41 15.20 -13.71 4.49
C ASN A 41 15.21 -13.17 5.93
N THR A 42 14.12 -12.57 6.41
CA THR A 42 14.13 -11.83 7.67
C THR A 42 13.47 -12.55 8.85
N VAL A 43 12.72 -13.63 8.65
CA VAL A 43 11.94 -14.29 9.73
C VAL A 43 11.79 -15.79 9.49
N ILE A 44 11.56 -16.58 10.56
CA ILE A 44 11.25 -18.00 10.54
C ILE A 44 10.00 -18.24 9.68
N LYS A 45 10.16 -19.06 8.63
CA LYS A 45 9.09 -19.33 7.66
C LYS A 45 7.96 -20.15 8.28
N SER A 46 6.72 -19.73 8.09
CA SER A 46 5.56 -20.56 8.38
C SER A 46 5.57 -21.81 7.51
N SER A 47 5.19 -22.96 8.07
CA SER A 47 5.03 -24.21 7.32
C SER A 47 3.85 -24.18 6.34
N ASN A 48 2.90 -23.27 6.54
CA ASN A 48 1.76 -23.08 5.65
C ASN A 48 2.13 -22.14 4.49
N LEU A 49 2.14 -22.67 3.25
CA LEU A 49 2.54 -21.95 2.04
C LEU A 49 1.67 -20.73 1.77
N SER A 50 0.35 -20.82 1.95
CA SER A 50 -0.56 -19.69 1.70
C SER A 50 -0.34 -18.52 2.67
N ILE A 51 -0.08 -18.81 3.93
CA ILE A 51 0.28 -17.80 4.94
C ILE A 51 1.65 -17.20 4.63
N ARG A 52 2.59 -18.01 4.16
CA ARG A 52 3.91 -17.56 3.76
C ARG A 52 3.83 -16.57 2.61
N ASP A 53 3.14 -16.93 1.53
CA ASP A 53 3.01 -16.10 0.33
C ASP A 53 2.25 -14.80 0.58
N ALA A 54 1.31 -14.81 1.54
CA ALA A 54 0.59 -13.60 1.96
C ALA A 54 1.44 -12.65 2.82
N LYS A 55 2.50 -13.14 3.49
CA LYS A 55 3.32 -12.34 4.42
C LYS A 55 4.69 -11.96 3.88
N TYR A 56 5.26 -12.78 3.00
CA TYR A 56 6.66 -12.67 2.55
C TYR A 56 6.76 -12.40 1.07
N ILE A 57 7.68 -11.54 0.70
CA ILE A 57 7.93 -11.17 -0.70
C ILE A 57 9.43 -10.96 -0.92
N THR A 58 9.93 -11.30 -2.11
CA THR A 58 11.28 -10.91 -2.52
C THR A 58 11.30 -9.43 -2.94
N LYS A 59 12.46 -8.77 -2.77
CA LYS A 59 12.64 -7.39 -3.25
C LYS A 59 12.28 -7.26 -4.73
N LYS A 60 12.72 -8.21 -5.56
CA LYS A 60 12.41 -8.24 -7.00
C LYS A 60 10.92 -8.28 -7.30
N LYS A 61 10.14 -9.11 -6.57
CA LYS A 61 8.68 -9.17 -6.75
C LYS A 61 8.01 -7.89 -6.27
N LEU A 62 8.49 -7.29 -5.18
CA LEU A 62 7.96 -6.02 -4.68
C LEU A 62 8.23 -4.88 -5.67
N ASP A 63 9.41 -4.83 -6.30
CA ASP A 63 9.72 -3.88 -7.35
C ASP A 63 8.78 -4.03 -8.55
N LEU A 64 8.54 -5.26 -9.01
CA LEU A 64 7.58 -5.54 -10.07
C LEU A 64 6.16 -5.12 -9.68
N TRP A 65 5.77 -5.34 -8.43
CA TRP A 65 4.48 -4.86 -7.90
C TRP A 65 4.36 -3.34 -7.98
N PHE A 66 5.38 -2.59 -7.53
CA PHE A 66 5.37 -1.14 -7.58
C PHE A 66 5.41 -0.60 -9.03
N HIS A 67 6.16 -1.24 -9.92
CA HIS A 67 6.16 -0.90 -11.34
C HIS A 67 4.77 -1.11 -11.97
N SER A 68 4.13 -2.25 -11.70
CA SER A 68 2.77 -2.55 -12.21
C SER A 68 1.76 -1.54 -11.70
N LEU A 69 1.80 -1.24 -10.38
CA LEU A 69 0.93 -0.25 -9.76
C LEU A 69 1.07 1.11 -10.45
N PHE A 70 2.31 1.59 -10.65
CA PHE A 70 2.58 2.87 -11.29
C PHE A 70 2.13 2.89 -12.76
N LYS A 71 2.34 1.80 -13.48
CA LYS A 71 1.93 1.64 -14.87
C LYS A 71 0.41 1.66 -15.03
N TYR A 72 -0.30 0.98 -14.13
CA TYR A 72 -1.76 0.87 -14.17
C TYR A 72 -2.49 2.12 -13.69
N LEU A 73 -1.83 2.96 -12.91
CA LEU A 73 -2.40 4.21 -12.43
C LEU A 73 -2.64 5.17 -13.60
N SER A 74 -3.84 5.74 -13.70
CA SER A 74 -4.16 6.76 -14.68
C SER A 74 -3.33 8.04 -14.44
N PRO A 75 -3.18 8.94 -15.42
CA PRO A 75 -2.38 10.17 -15.26
C PRO A 75 -2.80 11.05 -14.09
N LEU A 76 -4.10 11.11 -13.78
CA LEU A 76 -4.66 11.88 -12.67
C LEU A 76 -4.99 10.99 -11.44
N GLY A 77 -4.75 9.70 -11.55
CA GLY A 77 -5.06 8.71 -10.53
C GLY A 77 -4.18 8.85 -9.28
N LYS A 78 -4.62 8.18 -8.21
CA LYS A 78 -3.90 8.10 -6.94
C LYS A 78 -3.83 6.65 -6.45
N ALA A 79 -2.65 6.23 -6.07
CA ALA A 79 -2.44 4.93 -5.44
C ALA A 79 -2.12 5.08 -3.97
N TYR A 80 -2.63 4.16 -3.15
CA TYR A 80 -2.33 4.06 -1.72
C TYR A 80 -1.74 2.70 -1.40
N ILE A 81 -0.64 2.72 -0.66
CA ILE A 81 0.08 1.54 -0.21
C ILE A 81 0.18 1.60 1.30
N ILE A 82 -0.29 0.59 2.00
CA ILE A 82 0.02 0.39 3.42
C ILE A 82 1.16 -0.61 3.54
N ASN A 83 2.15 -0.32 4.39
CA ASN A 83 3.26 -1.24 4.65
C ASN A 83 3.85 -1.00 6.04
N ARG A 84 4.84 -1.82 6.44
CA ARG A 84 5.63 -1.62 7.66
C ARG A 84 6.48 -0.36 7.54
N TYR A 85 6.57 0.41 8.63
CA TYR A 85 7.40 1.63 8.65
C TYR A 85 8.88 1.33 8.42
N GLU A 86 9.36 0.16 8.86
CA GLU A 86 10.74 -0.30 8.62
C GLU A 86 11.11 -0.45 7.13
N ASN A 87 10.11 -0.66 6.26
CA ASN A 87 10.30 -0.76 4.81
C ASN A 87 10.27 0.62 4.10
N LEU A 88 10.00 1.71 4.83
CA LEU A 88 9.86 3.05 4.24
C LEU A 88 11.10 3.47 3.45
N GLY A 89 12.30 3.22 3.99
CA GLY A 89 13.56 3.55 3.30
C GLY A 89 13.69 2.87 1.94
N TYR A 90 13.28 1.61 1.85
CA TYR A 90 13.27 0.86 0.60
C TYR A 90 12.26 1.45 -0.40
N MET A 91 11.04 1.73 0.04
CA MET A 91 9.99 2.31 -0.81
C MET A 91 10.39 3.71 -1.32
N ARG A 92 10.93 4.56 -0.46
CA ARG A 92 11.46 5.88 -0.86
C ARG A 92 12.54 5.75 -1.92
N GLY A 93 13.51 4.85 -1.73
CA GLY A 93 14.58 4.57 -2.68
C GLY A 93 14.08 4.05 -4.03
N PHE A 94 12.96 3.32 -4.05
CA PHE A 94 12.31 2.89 -5.27
C PHE A 94 11.61 4.06 -5.99
N PHE A 95 10.70 4.75 -5.30
CA PHE A 95 9.87 5.80 -5.91
C PHE A 95 10.64 7.09 -6.24
N SER A 96 11.78 7.36 -5.57
CA SER A 96 12.64 8.51 -5.91
C SER A 96 13.21 8.47 -7.33
N LYS A 97 13.18 7.31 -7.98
CA LYS A 97 13.60 7.11 -9.37
C LYS A 97 12.45 7.28 -10.36
N MET A 98 11.25 7.58 -9.89
CA MET A 98 10.05 7.70 -10.71
C MET A 98 9.53 9.14 -10.76
N LEU A 99 8.85 9.50 -11.84
CA LEU A 99 8.22 10.81 -11.99
C LEU A 99 6.89 10.84 -11.22
N CYS A 100 6.97 11.03 -9.90
CA CYS A 100 5.80 10.98 -9.01
C CYS A 100 5.88 11.95 -7.84
N GLU A 101 4.72 12.31 -7.32
CA GLU A 101 4.56 12.85 -5.97
C GLU A 101 4.33 11.68 -5.01
N LEU A 102 5.22 11.56 -4.02
CA LEU A 102 5.16 10.58 -2.94
C LEU A 102 4.75 11.30 -1.65
N THR A 103 3.60 10.94 -1.08
CA THR A 103 3.18 11.43 0.24
C THR A 103 3.29 10.32 1.27
N ILE A 104 3.91 10.60 2.39
CA ILE A 104 4.22 9.65 3.46
C ILE A 104 3.44 10.07 4.70
N THR A 105 2.59 9.17 5.22
CA THR A 105 1.83 9.38 6.46
C THR A 105 2.19 8.27 7.45
N PRO A 106 2.98 8.55 8.50
CA PRO A 106 3.26 7.56 9.54
C PRO A 106 2.00 7.18 10.31
N LEU A 107 1.79 5.87 10.56
CA LEU A 107 0.64 5.37 11.30
C LEU A 107 1.07 4.95 12.71
N LEU A 108 0.56 5.63 13.72
CA LEU A 108 0.83 5.39 15.13
C LEU A 108 -0.35 4.66 15.78
N SER A 109 -0.04 3.62 16.56
CA SER A 109 -1.08 2.98 17.37
C SER A 109 -1.67 3.95 18.38
N PHE A 110 -0.81 4.75 19.04
CA PHE A 110 -1.19 5.74 20.05
C PHE A 110 -0.34 7.00 19.91
N LYS A 111 -0.81 8.11 20.44
CA LYS A 111 -0.04 9.36 20.51
C LYS A 111 1.29 9.13 21.24
N GLY A 112 2.38 9.53 20.61
CA GLY A 112 3.75 9.37 21.15
C GLY A 112 4.35 7.98 21.01
N SER A 113 3.64 7.00 20.42
CA SER A 113 4.24 5.71 20.08
C SER A 113 5.10 5.82 18.81
N LYS A 114 6.04 4.89 18.65
CA LYS A 114 6.78 4.78 17.37
C LYS A 114 5.85 4.25 16.27
N PRO A 115 5.96 4.76 15.03
CA PRO A 115 5.16 4.26 13.93
C PRO A 115 5.55 2.80 13.62
N LYS A 116 4.54 1.93 13.52
CA LYS A 116 4.70 0.53 13.10
C LYS A 116 4.41 0.35 11.62
N ASN A 117 3.47 1.12 11.12
CA ASN A 117 3.06 1.10 9.71
C ASN A 117 3.16 2.50 9.11
N VAL A 118 3.11 2.56 7.80
CA VAL A 118 3.10 3.80 7.02
C VAL A 118 2.06 3.66 5.92
N LEU A 119 1.31 4.71 5.69
CA LEU A 119 0.50 4.88 4.49
C LEU A 119 1.28 5.75 3.52
N ILE A 120 1.48 5.23 2.32
CA ILE A 120 2.09 5.97 1.22
C ILE A 120 1.01 6.23 0.18
N SER A 121 0.93 7.46 -0.31
CA SER A 121 0.16 7.76 -1.50
C SER A 121 1.06 8.25 -2.63
N ILE A 122 0.71 7.86 -3.85
CA ILE A 122 1.48 8.13 -5.07
C ILE A 122 0.56 8.72 -6.13
N LYS A 123 1.03 9.80 -6.77
CA LYS A 123 0.47 10.37 -7.99
C LYS A 123 1.55 10.49 -9.04
N LYS A 124 1.21 10.31 -10.32
CA LYS A 124 2.13 10.67 -11.41
C LYS A 124 2.41 12.18 -11.40
N ASN A 125 3.63 12.58 -11.72
CA ASN A 125 4.06 13.96 -11.74
C ASN A 125 5.18 14.15 -12.78
N GLU A 126 5.52 15.38 -13.11
CA GLU A 126 6.63 15.72 -14.04
C GLU A 126 8.00 15.53 -13.40
N LYS A 127 8.08 15.50 -12.08
CA LYS A 127 9.30 15.25 -11.30
C LYS A 127 8.99 14.52 -10.02
N TYR A 128 10.00 13.92 -9.41
CA TYR A 128 9.86 13.40 -8.05
C TYR A 128 9.67 14.53 -7.04
N VAL A 129 8.63 14.42 -6.25
CA VAL A 129 8.35 15.30 -5.11
C VAL A 129 7.99 14.43 -3.91
N GLU A 130 8.59 14.69 -2.76
CA GLU A 130 8.27 14.00 -1.51
C GLU A 130 7.60 14.96 -0.53
N LYS A 131 6.52 14.48 0.10
CA LYS A 131 5.80 15.16 1.17
C LYS A 131 5.68 14.22 2.37
N ILE A 132 5.84 14.77 3.57
CA ILE A 132 5.61 14.03 4.81
C ILE A 132 4.46 14.71 5.53
N GLU A 133 3.39 13.95 5.76
CA GLU A 133 2.22 14.38 6.51
C GLU A 133 2.44 14.18 8.02
N ASN A 134 1.57 14.80 8.81
CA ASN A 134 1.53 14.57 10.24
C ASN A 134 1.21 13.10 10.55
N ASP A 135 1.68 12.64 11.70
CA ASP A 135 1.38 11.30 12.21
C ASP A 135 -0.13 11.07 12.32
N PHE A 136 -0.60 9.95 11.77
CA PHE A 136 -1.99 9.53 11.91
C PHE A 136 -2.15 8.57 13.09
N ILE A 137 -2.93 8.99 14.09
CA ILE A 137 -3.12 8.24 15.33
C ILE A 137 -4.36 7.34 15.19
N ILE A 138 -4.17 6.02 15.36
CA ILE A 138 -5.24 5.04 15.18
C ILE A 138 -6.13 4.94 16.42
N HIS A 139 -5.54 4.90 17.60
CA HIS A 139 -6.28 4.70 18.86
C HIS A 139 -6.05 5.84 19.85
N THR A 140 -7.08 6.17 20.62
CA THR A 140 -6.96 7.07 21.76
C THR A 140 -6.40 6.32 22.98
N ASN A 141 -6.88 5.07 23.18
CA ASN A 141 -6.43 4.13 24.21
C ASN A 141 -6.54 2.69 23.69
N SER A 142 -6.31 1.70 24.54
CA SER A 142 -6.28 0.27 24.16
C SER A 142 -7.58 -0.28 23.54
N SER A 143 -8.72 0.37 23.79
CA SER A 143 -10.05 -0.11 23.37
C SER A 143 -10.79 0.83 22.41
N GLU A 144 -10.29 2.05 22.19
CA GLU A 144 -11.03 3.04 21.42
C GLU A 144 -10.23 3.59 20.23
N TYR A 145 -10.88 3.70 19.09
CA TYR A 145 -10.36 4.42 17.94
C TYR A 145 -10.29 5.93 18.18
N SER A 146 -9.34 6.59 17.54
CA SER A 146 -9.22 8.04 17.55
C SER A 146 -10.47 8.72 16.96
N LYS A 147 -10.63 10.03 17.22
CA LYS A 147 -11.72 10.81 16.63
C LYS A 147 -11.67 10.81 15.11
N ASP A 148 -10.47 10.85 14.51
CA ASP A 148 -10.28 10.86 13.07
C ASP A 148 -10.82 9.58 12.44
N ILE A 149 -10.50 8.40 13.03
CA ILE A 149 -11.05 7.13 12.56
C ILE A 149 -12.57 7.06 12.80
N LYS A 150 -13.06 7.44 13.98
CA LYS A 150 -14.51 7.41 14.28
C LYS A 150 -15.33 8.27 13.30
N ASN A 151 -14.75 9.36 12.78
CA ASN A 151 -15.43 10.21 11.80
C ASN A 151 -15.54 9.57 10.41
N TRP A 152 -14.69 8.60 10.06
CA TRP A 152 -14.77 7.90 8.79
C TRP A 152 -15.90 6.87 8.72
N PHE A 153 -16.40 6.41 9.87
CA PHE A 153 -17.46 5.39 9.97
C PHE A 153 -18.83 6.00 10.33
N LYS A 154 -18.99 7.30 10.28
CA LYS A 154 -20.27 8.01 10.37
C LYS A 154 -20.82 8.31 9.00
#